data_46044f28b7802235f6430d18e5c9e0c7
#
_entry.id   46044f28b7802235f6430d18e5c9e0c7
#
_cell.length_a   1.000
_cell.length_b   1.000
_cell.length_c   1.000
_cell.angle_alpha   90.00
_cell.angle_beta   90.00
_cell.angle_gamma   90.00
#
_symmetry.space_group_name_H-M   'P 1'
#
loop_
_entity.id
_entity.type
_entity.pdbx_description
1 polymer ?
#
loop_
_entity_poly.entity_id
_entity_poly.type
_entity_poly.pdbx_seq_one_letter_code
_entity_poly.pdbx_strand_id
1 'polypeptide(L)'
;MEPDLEALAQRSDELWEESILPSLMDFVAIPALSPGFDPDWAKTGDLDATVELFCGWLDSQSINGMSYEVHRIGERSPVLLVTIEGTGLGEVLFYSHLDKQPARPELWSEGLHPWKAVRREPWLFGRGALDDGYGGYLCVTSVRMLQEQGVAYPTCRFIIETCEESGSYDLPEYLDA
;
A
#
# COMPACT_ATOMS: atom_id res chain seq x y z
N MET A 1 16.98 6.96 -21.71
CA MET A 1 16.13 8.13 -22.04
C MET A 1 15.85 8.84 -20.72
N GLU A 2 15.89 10.16 -20.67
CA GLU A 2 15.46 10.91 -19.49
C GLU A 2 13.93 10.98 -19.45
N PRO A 3 13.31 10.94 -18.27
CA PRO A 3 11.87 11.02 -18.14
C PRO A 3 11.34 12.42 -18.49
N ASP A 4 10.17 12.49 -19.10
CA ASP A 4 9.41 13.72 -19.28
C ASP A 4 8.63 14.00 -18.00
N LEU A 5 9.13 14.94 -17.20
CA LEU A 5 8.58 15.27 -15.88
C LEU A 5 7.18 15.90 -15.93
N GLU A 6 6.87 16.67 -16.98
CA GLU A 6 5.54 17.27 -17.14
C GLU A 6 4.49 16.18 -17.46
N ALA A 7 4.83 15.27 -18.37
CA ALA A 7 3.98 14.14 -18.68
C ALA A 7 3.81 13.18 -17.47
N LEU A 8 4.86 12.97 -16.66
CA LEU A 8 4.76 12.19 -15.41
C LEU A 8 3.82 12.83 -14.40
N ALA A 9 3.90 14.16 -14.21
CA ALA A 9 3.01 14.86 -13.30
C ALA A 9 1.54 14.74 -13.72
N GLN A 10 1.24 14.98 -14.99
CA GLN A 10 -0.12 14.81 -15.51
C GLN A 10 -0.60 13.37 -15.36
N ARG A 11 0.25 12.38 -15.69
CA ARG A 11 -0.10 10.96 -15.58
C ARG A 11 -0.32 10.52 -14.13
N SER A 12 0.45 11.07 -13.21
CA SER A 12 0.26 10.85 -11.77
C SER A 12 -1.13 11.30 -11.30
N ASP A 13 -1.56 12.50 -11.72
CA ASP A 13 -2.88 13.02 -11.37
C ASP A 13 -4.01 12.14 -11.94
N GLU A 14 -3.88 11.68 -13.17
CA GLU A 14 -4.84 10.76 -13.80
C GLU A 14 -4.93 9.43 -13.03
N LEU A 15 -3.78 8.79 -12.76
CA LEU A 15 -3.72 7.52 -12.04
C LEU A 15 -4.20 7.63 -10.60
N TRP A 16 -3.94 8.78 -9.96
CA TRP A 16 -4.49 9.06 -8.64
C TRP A 16 -6.01 9.03 -8.64
N GLU A 17 -6.65 9.77 -9.55
CA GLU A 17 -8.11 9.88 -9.61
C GLU A 17 -8.78 8.57 -10.07
N GLU A 18 -8.22 7.91 -11.09
CA GLU A 18 -8.86 6.78 -11.75
C GLU A 18 -8.61 5.44 -11.06
N SER A 19 -7.48 5.29 -10.36
CA SER A 19 -7.01 4.00 -9.85
C SER A 19 -6.69 4.01 -8.36
N ILE A 20 -5.87 4.96 -7.88
CA ILE A 20 -5.37 4.94 -6.50
C ILE A 20 -6.48 5.38 -5.54
N LEU A 21 -7.07 6.53 -5.76
CA LEU A 21 -8.02 7.13 -4.83
C LEU A 21 -9.24 6.22 -4.52
N PRO A 22 -9.88 5.57 -5.49
CA PRO A 22 -10.97 4.64 -5.19
C PRO A 22 -10.54 3.49 -4.28
N SER A 23 -9.42 2.83 -4.59
CA SER A 23 -8.91 1.72 -3.79
C SER A 23 -8.44 2.17 -2.39
N LEU A 24 -7.81 3.34 -2.29
CA LEU A 24 -7.39 3.93 -1.01
C LEU A 24 -8.60 4.30 -0.14
N MET A 25 -9.69 4.74 -0.72
CA MET A 25 -10.94 5.00 0.02
C MET A 25 -11.55 3.71 0.57
N ASP A 26 -11.52 2.63 -0.21
CA ASP A 26 -11.95 1.30 0.25
C ASP A 26 -11.02 0.75 1.34
N PHE A 27 -9.70 0.95 1.20
CA PHE A 27 -8.72 0.62 2.24
C PHE A 27 -9.03 1.33 3.56
N VAL A 28 -9.33 2.63 3.53
CA VAL A 28 -9.70 3.40 4.74
C VAL A 28 -10.89 2.77 5.46
N ALA A 29 -11.83 2.20 4.73
CA ALA A 29 -13.05 1.61 5.31
C ALA A 29 -12.79 0.32 6.11
N ILE A 30 -11.67 -0.36 5.89
CA ILE A 30 -11.30 -1.57 6.63
C ILE A 30 -10.62 -1.17 7.94
N PRO A 31 -11.14 -1.51 9.12
CA PRO A 31 -10.55 -1.14 10.41
C PRO A 31 -9.40 -2.08 10.83
N ALA A 32 -8.46 -2.32 9.95
CA ALA A 32 -7.34 -3.24 10.09
C ALA A 32 -6.32 -2.74 11.13
N LEU A 33 -6.62 -2.96 12.39
CA LEU A 33 -5.72 -2.61 13.48
C LEU A 33 -4.49 -3.51 13.48
N SER A 34 -3.34 -2.91 13.78
CA SER A 34 -2.10 -3.65 13.99
C SER A 34 -2.24 -4.71 15.08
N PRO A 35 -1.59 -5.89 14.95
CA PRO A 35 -1.76 -7.01 15.88
C PRO A 35 -1.55 -6.67 17.35
N GLY A 36 -0.68 -5.74 17.69
CA GLY A 36 -0.46 -5.31 19.08
C GLY A 36 -1.62 -4.52 19.68
N PHE A 37 -2.56 -4.05 18.87
CA PHE A 37 -3.74 -3.30 19.31
C PHE A 37 -5.04 -4.11 19.25
N ASP A 38 -5.04 -5.21 18.50
CA ASP A 38 -6.18 -6.11 18.39
C ASP A 38 -5.75 -7.57 18.65
N PRO A 39 -5.98 -8.11 19.85
CA PRO A 39 -5.63 -9.49 20.15
C PRO A 39 -6.44 -10.52 19.36
N ASP A 40 -7.52 -10.10 18.73
CA ASP A 40 -8.37 -10.96 17.89
C ASP A 40 -8.15 -10.75 16.37
N TRP A 41 -7.11 -10.01 15.97
CA TRP A 41 -6.83 -9.65 14.58
C TRP A 41 -6.92 -10.83 13.59
N ALA A 42 -6.42 -12.02 13.99
CA ALA A 42 -6.47 -13.21 13.15
C ALA A 42 -7.89 -13.78 12.97
N LYS A 43 -8.85 -13.36 13.80
CA LYS A 43 -10.26 -13.78 13.71
C LYS A 43 -11.12 -12.74 13.00
N THR A 44 -10.78 -11.44 13.12
CA THR A 44 -11.51 -10.37 12.44
C THR A 44 -11.31 -10.45 10.93
N GLY A 45 -10.11 -10.85 10.47
CA GLY A 45 -9.76 -10.94 9.07
C GLY A 45 -9.51 -9.60 8.39
N ASP A 46 -9.47 -8.50 9.15
CA ASP A 46 -9.34 -7.15 8.60
C ASP A 46 -7.96 -6.92 7.96
N LEU A 47 -6.88 -7.51 8.54
CA LEU A 47 -5.55 -7.44 7.94
C LEU A 47 -5.50 -8.22 6.61
N ASP A 48 -6.12 -9.39 6.56
CA ASP A 48 -6.24 -10.17 5.33
C ASP A 48 -7.03 -9.39 4.26
N ALA A 49 -8.12 -8.75 4.66
CA ALA A 49 -8.94 -7.95 3.76
C ALA A 49 -8.15 -6.77 3.15
N THR A 50 -7.23 -6.12 3.90
CA THR A 50 -6.38 -5.08 3.33
C THR A 50 -5.38 -5.63 2.32
N VAL A 51 -4.77 -6.79 2.61
CA VAL A 51 -3.86 -7.47 1.69
C VAL A 51 -4.59 -7.89 0.41
N GLU A 52 -5.79 -8.49 0.54
CA GLU A 52 -6.62 -8.90 -0.61
C GLU A 52 -7.04 -7.70 -1.46
N LEU A 53 -7.44 -6.59 -0.83
CA LEU A 53 -7.77 -5.35 -1.54
C LEU A 53 -6.58 -4.84 -2.35
N PHE A 54 -5.39 -4.79 -1.73
CA PHE A 54 -4.20 -4.31 -2.40
C PHE A 54 -3.75 -5.26 -3.52
N CYS A 55 -3.80 -6.58 -3.32
CA CYS A 55 -3.55 -7.58 -4.36
C CYS A 55 -4.53 -7.42 -5.55
N GLY A 56 -5.81 -7.25 -5.27
CA GLY A 56 -6.81 -6.98 -6.31
C GLY A 56 -6.54 -5.70 -7.10
N TRP A 57 -6.01 -4.67 -6.43
CA TRP A 57 -5.55 -3.47 -7.12
C TRP A 57 -4.29 -3.76 -7.98
N LEU A 58 -3.30 -4.51 -7.47
CA LEU A 58 -2.13 -4.93 -8.26
C LEU A 58 -2.54 -5.68 -9.53
N ASP A 59 -3.49 -6.63 -9.42
CA ASP A 59 -4.01 -7.39 -10.58
C ASP A 59 -4.64 -6.51 -11.65
N SER A 60 -5.17 -5.35 -11.25
CA SER A 60 -5.75 -4.38 -12.18
C SER A 60 -4.70 -3.53 -12.90
N GLN A 61 -3.42 -3.56 -12.45
CA GLN A 61 -2.35 -2.76 -13.02
C GLN A 61 -1.73 -3.44 -14.24
N SER A 62 -1.58 -2.68 -15.33
CA SER A 62 -0.87 -3.15 -16.53
C SER A 62 0.64 -2.87 -16.38
N ILE A 63 1.34 -3.69 -15.58
CA ILE A 63 2.77 -3.56 -15.30
C ILE A 63 3.48 -4.81 -15.80
N ASN A 64 4.43 -4.64 -16.72
CA ASN A 64 5.23 -5.75 -17.24
C ASN A 64 6.23 -6.23 -16.19
N GLY A 65 6.40 -7.55 -16.07
CA GLY A 65 7.37 -8.17 -15.16
C GLY A 65 7.00 -8.04 -13.67
N MET A 66 5.76 -7.68 -13.35
CA MET A 66 5.26 -7.67 -11.97
C MET A 66 4.84 -9.07 -11.54
N SER A 67 5.25 -9.47 -10.34
CA SER A 67 4.77 -10.63 -9.61
C SER A 67 4.65 -10.30 -8.14
N TYR A 68 3.80 -11.02 -7.41
CA TYR A 68 3.69 -10.85 -5.97
C TYR A 68 3.35 -12.17 -5.27
N GLU A 69 3.68 -12.24 -4.00
CA GLU A 69 3.39 -13.38 -3.13
C GLU A 69 2.98 -12.89 -1.74
N VAL A 70 1.92 -13.49 -1.17
CA VAL A 70 1.51 -13.26 0.22
C VAL A 70 2.13 -14.35 1.09
N HIS A 71 2.99 -13.96 1.99
CA HIS A 71 3.68 -14.86 2.90
C HIS A 71 3.00 -14.88 4.28
N ARG A 72 2.96 -16.09 4.89
CA ARG A 72 2.45 -16.33 6.24
C ARG A 72 3.35 -17.33 6.95
N ILE A 73 3.91 -16.94 8.07
CA ILE A 73 4.76 -17.79 8.90
C ILE A 73 4.05 -18.06 10.23
N GLY A 74 3.53 -19.28 10.39
CA GLY A 74 2.81 -19.69 11.60
C GLY A 74 1.58 -18.80 11.86
N GLU A 75 1.51 -18.23 13.07
CA GLU A 75 0.41 -17.35 13.52
C GLU A 75 0.74 -15.84 13.35
N ARG A 76 1.74 -15.50 12.55
CA ARG A 76 2.17 -14.11 12.31
C ARG A 76 1.26 -13.41 11.31
N SER A 77 1.23 -12.10 11.41
CA SER A 77 0.54 -11.23 10.48
C SER A 77 1.12 -11.36 9.06
N PRO A 78 0.30 -11.27 8.00
CA PRO A 78 0.77 -11.50 6.63
C PRO A 78 1.75 -10.41 6.16
N VAL A 79 2.68 -10.83 5.30
CA VAL A 79 3.58 -9.94 4.55
C VAL A 79 3.38 -10.18 3.07
N LEU A 80 3.22 -9.12 2.30
CA LEU A 80 3.14 -9.13 0.85
C LEU A 80 4.50 -8.72 0.27
N LEU A 81 5.06 -9.57 -0.56
CA LEU A 81 6.27 -9.28 -1.34
C LEU A 81 5.88 -9.04 -2.79
N VAL A 82 6.29 -7.90 -3.35
CA VAL A 82 6.08 -7.59 -4.77
C VAL A 82 7.43 -7.42 -5.45
N THR A 83 7.56 -7.95 -6.65
CA THR A 83 8.73 -7.74 -7.52
C THR A 83 8.27 -7.18 -8.86
N ILE A 84 8.94 -6.13 -9.32
CA ILE A 84 8.79 -5.61 -10.68
C ILE A 84 10.17 -5.66 -11.32
N GLU A 85 10.32 -6.54 -12.31
CA GLU A 85 11.58 -6.75 -13.02
C GLU A 85 12.02 -5.48 -13.74
N GLY A 86 13.24 -5.03 -13.44
CA GLY A 86 13.82 -3.83 -14.03
C GLY A 86 14.43 -4.07 -15.41
N THR A 87 14.54 -2.98 -16.15
CA THR A 87 15.23 -2.94 -17.45
C THR A 87 16.63 -2.29 -17.35
N GLY A 88 16.94 -1.71 -16.19
CA GLY A 88 18.22 -1.09 -15.85
C GLY A 88 19.05 -1.96 -14.91
N LEU A 89 20.14 -1.38 -14.40
CA LEU A 89 21.04 -2.06 -13.47
C LEU A 89 20.65 -1.78 -12.01
N GLY A 90 20.90 -2.77 -11.15
CA GLY A 90 20.70 -2.66 -9.71
C GLY A 90 19.31 -3.05 -9.24
N GLU A 91 19.12 -2.92 -7.94
CA GLU A 91 17.86 -3.19 -7.25
C GLU A 91 17.51 -2.04 -6.29
N VAL A 92 16.22 -1.81 -6.10
CA VAL A 92 15.69 -0.87 -5.12
C VAL A 92 14.66 -1.60 -4.27
N LEU A 93 14.75 -1.44 -2.96
CA LEU A 93 13.78 -1.94 -2.02
C LEU A 93 12.86 -0.80 -1.59
N PHE A 94 11.56 -1.02 -1.74
CA PHE A 94 10.50 -0.19 -1.19
C PHE A 94 9.88 -0.87 0.03
N TYR A 95 9.42 -0.06 0.95
CA TYR A 95 8.77 -0.52 2.16
C TYR A 95 7.46 0.25 2.38
N SER A 96 6.43 -0.45 2.84
CA SER A 96 5.14 0.10 3.18
C SER A 96 4.42 -0.83 4.16
N HIS A 97 3.30 -0.38 4.78
CA HIS A 97 2.48 -1.22 5.62
C HIS A 97 0.98 -0.99 5.40
N LEU A 98 0.16 -1.99 5.76
CA LEU A 98 -1.30 -1.97 5.56
C LEU A 98 -2.08 -2.02 6.88
N ASP A 99 -1.43 -2.21 8.00
CA ASP A 99 -2.04 -2.12 9.32
C ASP A 99 -2.17 -0.67 9.78
N LYS A 100 -2.95 -0.44 10.82
CA LYS A 100 -3.36 0.89 11.26
C LYS A 100 -3.31 1.05 12.77
N GLN A 101 -3.06 2.29 13.20
CA GLN A 101 -3.27 2.73 14.57
C GLN A 101 -4.74 2.71 14.98
N PRO A 102 -5.04 2.41 16.24
CA PRO A 102 -6.37 2.63 16.79
C PRO A 102 -6.86 4.06 16.58
N ALA A 103 -8.15 4.19 16.45
CA ALA A 103 -8.78 5.49 16.32
C ALA A 103 -9.92 5.66 17.31
N ARG A 104 -10.11 6.89 17.79
CA ARG A 104 -11.23 7.29 18.64
C ARG A 104 -12.16 8.17 17.82
N PRO A 105 -13.28 7.62 17.29
CA PRO A 105 -14.19 8.36 16.40
C PRO A 105 -14.71 9.68 17.00
N GLU A 106 -14.88 9.72 18.32
CA GLU A 106 -15.35 10.89 19.06
C GLU A 106 -14.38 12.09 19.05
N LEU A 107 -13.13 11.87 18.65
CA LEU A 107 -12.11 12.93 18.52
C LEU A 107 -12.00 13.47 17.09
N TRP A 108 -12.78 12.93 16.15
CA TRP A 108 -12.77 13.40 14.76
C TRP A 108 -13.72 14.59 14.61
N SER A 109 -13.37 15.54 13.76
CA SER A 109 -14.19 16.71 13.47
C SER A 109 -15.54 16.30 12.86
N GLU A 110 -16.54 17.15 13.01
CA GLU A 110 -17.88 16.92 12.46
C GLU A 110 -17.85 16.58 10.97
N GLY A 111 -18.55 15.50 10.61
CA GLY A 111 -18.61 14.97 9.25
C GLY A 111 -17.38 14.17 8.82
N LEU A 112 -16.42 13.91 9.73
CA LEU A 112 -15.29 13.01 9.51
C LEU A 112 -15.40 11.79 10.42
N HIS A 113 -14.80 10.66 9.96
CA HIS A 113 -14.77 9.41 10.72
C HIS A 113 -13.53 8.62 10.33
N PRO A 114 -12.83 7.93 11.28
CA PRO A 114 -11.61 7.20 10.95
C PRO A 114 -11.78 6.14 9.85
N TRP A 115 -12.87 5.40 9.89
CA TRP A 115 -13.18 4.30 8.97
C TRP A 115 -14.15 4.69 7.85
N LYS A 116 -14.18 5.97 7.50
CA LYS A 116 -14.95 6.48 6.36
C LYS A 116 -14.14 7.54 5.64
N ALA A 117 -13.64 7.18 4.49
CA ALA A 117 -12.92 8.13 3.66
C ALA A 117 -13.81 9.31 3.27
N VAL A 118 -13.35 10.51 3.52
CA VAL A 118 -14.05 11.76 3.15
C VAL A 118 -13.10 12.63 2.34
N ARG A 119 -13.47 12.91 1.10
CA ARG A 119 -12.75 13.86 0.25
C ARG A 119 -13.31 15.26 0.43
N ARG A 120 -12.45 16.21 0.76
CA ARG A 120 -12.71 17.67 0.76
C ARG A 120 -11.52 18.32 0.07
N GLU A 121 -11.68 18.68 -1.19
CA GLU A 121 -10.58 19.15 -2.04
C GLU A 121 -9.65 20.19 -1.37
N PRO A 122 -8.34 20.00 -1.42
CA PRO A 122 -7.60 18.89 -2.05
C PRO A 122 -7.28 17.72 -1.09
N TRP A 123 -8.02 17.55 0.00
CA TRP A 123 -7.69 16.65 1.11
C TRP A 123 -8.54 15.38 1.11
N LEU A 124 -7.90 14.26 1.44
CA LEU A 124 -8.54 12.98 1.80
C LEU A 124 -8.38 12.76 3.30
N PHE A 125 -9.49 12.52 4.00
CA PHE A 125 -9.54 12.24 5.44
C PHE A 125 -9.94 10.79 5.67
N GLY A 126 -9.19 10.10 6.54
CA GLY A 126 -9.44 8.73 6.97
C GLY A 126 -8.21 8.15 7.66
N ARG A 127 -8.39 7.22 8.60
CA ARG A 127 -7.28 6.55 9.27
C ARG A 127 -6.54 5.66 8.27
N GLY A 128 -5.20 5.77 8.21
CA GLY A 128 -4.36 5.00 7.31
C GLY A 128 -4.26 5.57 5.89
N ALA A 129 -4.98 6.66 5.55
CA ALA A 129 -4.89 7.25 4.21
C ALA A 129 -3.48 7.77 3.89
N LEU A 130 -2.82 8.38 4.86
CA LEU A 130 -1.45 8.88 4.74
C LEU A 130 -0.44 7.91 5.36
N ASP A 131 -0.73 7.38 6.51
CA ASP A 131 0.12 6.48 7.28
C ASP A 131 -0.51 5.07 7.33
N ASP A 132 -0.07 4.12 6.46
CA ASP A 132 0.80 4.31 5.29
C ASP A 132 0.07 3.79 4.02
N GLY A 133 -1.28 3.79 4.02
CA GLY A 133 -2.07 3.20 2.96
C GLY A 133 -1.67 3.66 1.55
N TYR A 134 -1.28 4.92 1.36
CA TYR A 134 -0.91 5.43 0.04
C TYR A 134 0.47 4.96 -0.44
N GLY A 135 1.39 4.58 0.47
CA GLY A 135 2.80 4.32 0.17
C GLY A 135 3.00 3.23 -0.88
N GLY A 136 2.36 2.08 -0.69
CA GLY A 136 2.44 0.98 -1.67
C GLY A 136 1.91 1.38 -3.05
N TYR A 137 0.77 2.07 -3.11
CA TYR A 137 0.21 2.56 -4.38
C TYR A 137 1.15 3.53 -5.09
N LEU A 138 1.71 4.49 -4.35
CA LEU A 138 2.62 5.50 -4.90
C LEU A 138 3.86 4.85 -5.51
N CYS A 139 4.49 3.92 -4.78
CA CYS A 139 5.72 3.26 -5.22
C CYS A 139 5.49 2.43 -6.49
N VAL A 140 4.45 1.58 -6.51
CA VAL A 140 4.10 0.76 -7.68
C VAL A 140 3.74 1.62 -8.89
N THR A 141 2.94 2.66 -8.69
CA THR A 141 2.54 3.59 -9.76
C THR A 141 3.73 4.35 -10.35
N SER A 142 4.71 4.72 -9.51
CA SER A 142 5.94 5.36 -9.99
C SER A 142 6.70 4.47 -10.98
N VAL A 143 6.82 3.17 -10.71
CA VAL A 143 7.46 2.23 -11.64
C VAL A 143 6.64 2.07 -12.92
N ARG A 144 5.30 1.97 -12.81
CA ARG A 144 4.40 1.92 -13.95
C ARG A 144 4.61 3.11 -14.90
N MET A 145 4.66 4.32 -14.35
CA MET A 145 4.85 5.54 -15.15
C MET A 145 6.20 5.56 -15.88
N LEU A 146 7.28 5.02 -15.27
CA LEU A 146 8.56 4.86 -15.96
C LEU A 146 8.47 3.84 -17.10
N GLN A 147 7.74 2.74 -16.90
CA GLN A 147 7.48 1.78 -17.98
C GLN A 147 6.72 2.42 -19.14
N GLU A 148 5.65 3.18 -18.85
CA GLU A 148 4.82 3.84 -19.86
C GLU A 148 5.65 4.82 -20.72
N GLN A 149 6.70 5.44 -20.15
CA GLN A 149 7.63 6.30 -20.88
C GLN A 149 8.83 5.57 -21.53
N GLY A 150 8.97 4.27 -21.32
CA GLY A 150 10.12 3.51 -21.80
C GLY A 150 11.46 3.89 -21.13
N VAL A 151 11.40 4.47 -19.94
CA VAL A 151 12.58 4.80 -19.13
C VAL A 151 13.09 3.56 -18.41
N ALA A 152 14.41 3.34 -18.47
CA ALA A 152 15.03 2.23 -17.75
C ALA A 152 15.01 2.50 -16.23
N TYR A 153 14.66 1.47 -15.45
CA TYR A 153 14.62 1.48 -14.00
C TYR A 153 15.22 0.18 -13.44
N PRO A 154 15.75 0.18 -12.20
CA PRO A 154 16.27 -1.03 -11.55
C PRO A 154 15.15 -2.03 -11.24
N THR A 155 15.49 -3.28 -10.94
CA THR A 155 14.51 -4.20 -10.35
C THR A 155 14.01 -3.63 -9.04
N CYS A 156 12.69 -3.55 -8.89
CA CYS A 156 12.01 -2.97 -7.73
C CYS A 156 11.40 -4.10 -6.90
N ARG A 157 11.81 -4.18 -5.64
CA ARG A 157 11.26 -5.10 -4.64
C ARG A 157 10.49 -4.32 -3.60
N PHE A 158 9.36 -4.87 -3.16
CA PHE A 158 8.52 -4.23 -2.18
C PHE A 158 8.28 -5.20 -1.04
N ILE A 159 8.47 -4.74 0.18
CA ILE A 159 8.01 -5.40 1.40
C ILE A 159 6.85 -4.59 1.93
N ILE A 160 5.69 -5.21 2.04
CA ILE A 160 4.47 -4.58 2.53
C ILE A 160 3.97 -5.44 3.70
N GLU A 161 4.16 -4.95 4.91
CA GLU A 161 3.80 -5.68 6.13
C GLU A 161 2.45 -5.24 6.71
N THR A 162 2.00 -5.96 7.75
CA THR A 162 0.75 -5.69 8.46
C THR A 162 0.92 -5.69 9.98
N CYS A 163 2.11 -5.24 10.47
CA CYS A 163 2.44 -5.20 11.90
C CYS A 163 3.33 -3.99 12.26
N GLU A 164 3.44 -2.99 11.37
CA GLU A 164 4.35 -1.85 11.55
C GLU A 164 3.97 -1.01 12.75
N GLU A 165 2.71 -0.67 12.88
CA GLU A 165 2.15 0.19 13.90
C GLU A 165 2.27 -0.39 15.33
N SER A 166 2.56 -1.69 15.43
CA SER A 166 2.90 -2.39 16.67
C SER A 166 4.42 -2.58 16.86
N GLY A 167 5.26 -2.06 15.95
CA GLY A 167 6.70 -2.15 16.01
C GLY A 167 7.31 -3.30 15.20
N SER A 168 6.64 -3.78 14.16
CA SER A 168 7.14 -4.76 13.18
C SER A 168 7.73 -6.05 13.80
N TYR A 169 7.21 -6.50 14.93
CA TYR A 169 7.79 -7.63 15.64
C TYR A 169 7.67 -8.96 14.89
N ASP A 170 6.78 -9.05 13.90
CA ASP A 170 6.64 -10.22 13.03
C ASP A 170 7.59 -10.19 11.82
N LEU A 171 7.98 -9.00 11.36
CA LEU A 171 8.77 -8.81 10.13
C LEU A 171 10.14 -9.51 10.13
N PRO A 172 10.94 -9.53 11.24
CA PRO A 172 12.24 -10.16 11.23
C PRO A 172 12.24 -11.62 10.78
N GLU A 173 11.21 -12.38 11.16
CA GLU A 173 11.08 -13.80 10.77
C GLU A 173 10.88 -14.00 9.26
N TYR A 174 10.30 -13.01 8.58
CA TYR A 174 10.13 -13.03 7.12
C TYR A 174 11.41 -12.63 6.38
N LEU A 175 12.27 -11.82 7.01
CA LEU A 175 13.54 -11.41 6.43
C LEU A 175 14.62 -12.49 6.57
N ASP A 176 14.46 -13.38 7.55
CA ASP A 176 15.39 -14.49 7.81
C ASP A 176 15.02 -15.80 7.07
N ALA A 177 13.84 -15.86 6.44
CA ALA A 177 13.30 -17.03 5.78
C ALA A 177 13.62 -17.03 4.27
#